data_012ebe76d2ee7747eb692749b93734d8
#
_entry.id   012ebe76d2ee7747eb692749b93734d8
#
_cell.length_a   1.000
_cell.length_b   1.000
_cell.length_c   1.000
_cell.angle_alpha   90.00
_cell.angle_beta   90.00
_cell.angle_gamma   90.00
#
_symmetry.space_group_name_H-M   'P 1'
#
loop_
_entity.id
_entity.type
_entity.pdbx_description
1 polymer ?
#
loop_
_entity_poly.entity_id
_entity_poly.type
_entity_poly.pdbx_seq_one_letter_code
_entity_poly.pdbx_strand_id
1 'polypeptide(L)'
;ESHLGSKVIDKKIISTGEISSFKILTSTNLSIFAKYQKNKNNNLINQASELVLLSSDMTTPKVLGFSEYCLLLEWIDTNHTNNHQAEIGKVLANLHKRTNQYFGFNYDNTIGEMPQYNAINQLITSWSFFFWEYRLLFQIKYALKNKLISHKEYKKLLLIKSKLENLLSNSIKPSLLHGDLWSGNVINGKNSPIFIDTSCYYGHSEADLALTYMFGGFDNDFYK
;
A
#
# COMPACT_ATOMS: atom_id res chain seq x y z
N GLU A 1 -6.15 24.35 7.27
CA GLU A 1 -7.02 25.46 6.81
C GLU A 1 -6.44 26.14 5.56
N SER A 2 -5.14 26.42 5.51
CA SER A 2 -4.49 27.09 4.35
C SER A 2 -4.66 26.32 3.03
N HIS A 3 -4.64 24.99 3.04
CA HIS A 3 -4.84 24.16 1.85
C HIS A 3 -6.32 24.03 1.42
N LEU A 4 -7.26 24.31 2.32
CA LEU A 4 -8.68 24.09 2.10
C LEU A 4 -9.47 25.37 1.82
N GLY A 5 -8.87 26.52 2.07
CA GLY A 5 -9.55 27.84 1.97
C GLY A 5 -10.78 27.96 2.89
N SER A 6 -10.92 27.08 3.90
CA SER A 6 -12.08 27.02 4.80
C SER A 6 -11.64 26.67 6.21
N LYS A 7 -12.44 27.13 7.22
CA LYS A 7 -12.16 26.84 8.63
C LYS A 7 -12.61 25.43 9.00
N VAL A 8 -11.87 24.78 9.90
CA VAL A 8 -12.29 23.55 10.55
C VAL A 8 -13.29 23.87 11.64
N ILE A 9 -14.49 23.28 11.59
CA ILE A 9 -15.56 23.48 12.57
C ILE A 9 -15.76 22.27 13.49
N ASP A 10 -15.39 21.06 13.03
CA ASP A 10 -15.43 19.85 13.86
C ASP A 10 -14.29 18.90 13.47
N LYS A 11 -13.83 18.11 14.46
CA LYS A 11 -12.78 17.11 14.29
C LYS A 11 -13.06 15.89 15.15
N LYS A 12 -13.25 14.73 14.51
CA LYS A 12 -13.40 13.43 15.15
C LYS A 12 -12.16 12.56 14.92
N ILE A 13 -11.58 12.01 15.98
CA ILE A 13 -10.48 11.04 15.90
C ILE A 13 -11.02 9.71 15.36
N ILE A 14 -10.33 9.13 14.38
CA ILE A 14 -10.61 7.80 13.84
C ILE A 14 -9.60 6.80 14.40
N SER A 15 -8.31 7.13 14.32
CA SER A 15 -7.23 6.31 14.87
C SER A 15 -6.10 7.17 15.43
N THR A 16 -5.34 6.59 16.35
CA THR A 16 -4.13 7.19 16.92
C THR A 16 -2.96 6.23 16.78
N GLY A 17 -1.76 6.77 16.54
CA GLY A 17 -0.54 5.99 16.36
C GLY A 17 0.58 6.91 15.90
N GLU A 18 1.59 6.37 15.27
CA GLU A 18 2.63 7.17 14.61
C GLU A 18 2.02 8.10 13.56
N ILE A 19 1.07 7.56 12.78
CA ILE A 19 0.16 8.34 11.94
C ILE A 19 -1.22 8.30 12.61
N SER A 20 -1.75 9.47 12.95
CA SER A 20 -3.11 9.62 13.47
C SER A 20 -4.06 10.02 12.36
N SER A 21 -5.30 9.52 12.38
CA SER A 21 -6.31 9.85 11.39
C SER A 21 -7.55 10.49 12.00
N PHE A 22 -8.16 11.39 11.24
CA PHE A 22 -9.27 12.23 11.67
C PHE A 22 -10.32 12.35 10.56
N LYS A 23 -11.60 12.42 10.96
CA LYS A 23 -12.64 13.05 10.16
C LYS A 23 -12.68 14.52 10.51
N ILE A 24 -12.59 15.39 9.52
CA ILE A 24 -12.67 16.85 9.67
C ILE A 24 -13.91 17.33 8.93
N LEU A 25 -14.67 18.22 9.56
CA LEU A 25 -15.75 18.97 8.94
C LEU A 25 -15.35 20.45 8.82
N THR A 26 -15.53 21.01 7.63
CA THR A 26 -15.19 22.41 7.35
C THR A 26 -16.43 23.31 7.41
N SER A 27 -16.21 24.62 7.50
CA SER A 27 -17.28 25.65 7.48
C SER A 27 -18.07 25.69 6.17
N THR A 28 -17.58 25.03 5.11
CA THR A 28 -18.28 24.84 3.83
C THR A 28 -18.99 23.49 3.75
N ASN A 29 -19.20 22.81 4.88
CA ASN A 29 -19.81 21.47 4.98
C ASN A 29 -19.03 20.36 4.22
N LEU A 30 -17.75 20.56 3.91
CA LEU A 30 -16.92 19.53 3.31
C LEU A 30 -16.40 18.61 4.41
N SER A 31 -16.68 17.29 4.29
CA SER A 31 -16.04 16.25 5.11
C SER A 31 -14.73 15.81 4.49
N ILE A 32 -13.70 15.66 5.30
CA ILE A 32 -12.32 15.35 4.89
C ILE A 32 -11.78 14.23 5.76
N PHE A 33 -11.07 13.28 5.16
CA PHE A 33 -10.21 12.36 5.88
C PHE A 33 -8.81 12.95 5.94
N ALA A 34 -8.27 13.10 7.15
CA ALA A 34 -6.95 13.68 7.37
C ALA A 34 -6.05 12.70 8.09
N LYS A 35 -4.85 12.46 7.54
CA LYS A 35 -3.74 11.80 8.22
C LYS A 35 -2.74 12.82 8.72
N TYR A 36 -2.20 12.61 9.92
CA TYR A 36 -1.20 13.47 10.53
C TYR A 36 -0.10 12.64 11.16
N GLN A 37 1.15 13.04 10.93
CA GLN A 37 2.35 12.49 11.57
C GLN A 37 3.15 13.57 12.28
N LYS A 38 3.75 13.22 13.43
CA LYS A 38 4.56 14.16 14.23
C LYS A 38 5.93 14.39 13.62
N ASN A 39 6.53 13.32 13.10
CA ASN A 39 7.88 13.35 12.57
C ASN A 39 7.87 13.74 11.10
N LYS A 40 8.75 14.65 10.73
CA LYS A 40 8.94 15.05 9.35
C LYS A 40 9.53 13.90 8.54
N ASN A 41 8.79 13.40 7.57
CA ASN A 41 9.26 12.43 6.57
C ASN A 41 8.37 12.49 5.32
N ASN A 42 8.74 11.75 4.29
CA ASN A 42 8.04 11.78 3.01
C ASN A 42 6.89 10.75 2.90
N ASN A 43 6.56 10.00 3.94
CA ASN A 43 5.58 8.91 3.84
C ASN A 43 4.22 9.39 3.33
N LEU A 44 3.69 10.50 3.88
CA LEU A 44 2.41 11.05 3.46
C LEU A 44 2.47 11.71 2.06
N ILE A 45 3.61 12.26 1.68
CA ILE A 45 3.85 12.78 0.31
C ILE A 45 3.88 11.61 -0.68
N ASN A 46 4.59 10.53 -0.34
CA ASN A 46 4.66 9.32 -1.16
C ASN A 46 3.26 8.72 -1.33
N GLN A 47 2.50 8.57 -0.25
CA GLN A 47 1.13 8.07 -0.30
C GLN A 47 0.21 8.94 -1.16
N ALA A 48 0.32 10.27 -1.06
CA ALA A 48 -0.43 11.18 -1.95
C ALA A 48 -0.09 10.93 -3.42
N SER A 49 1.21 10.78 -3.73
CA SER A 49 1.69 10.52 -5.09
C SER A 49 1.23 9.17 -5.63
N GLU A 50 1.20 8.14 -4.77
CA GLU A 50 0.74 6.80 -5.11
C GLU A 50 -0.76 6.77 -5.40
N LEU A 51 -1.58 7.41 -4.57
CA LEU A 51 -3.03 7.54 -4.80
C LEU A 51 -3.31 8.23 -6.14
N VAL A 52 -2.58 9.30 -6.46
CA VAL A 52 -2.69 9.98 -7.76
C VAL A 52 -2.21 9.07 -8.89
N LEU A 53 -1.11 8.33 -8.71
CA LEU A 53 -0.59 7.40 -9.72
C LEU A 53 -1.62 6.31 -10.06
N LEU A 54 -2.27 5.74 -9.04
CA LEU A 54 -3.23 4.64 -9.19
C LEU A 54 -4.60 5.11 -9.69
N SER A 55 -4.95 6.38 -9.55
CA SER A 55 -6.27 6.91 -9.89
C SER A 55 -6.64 6.77 -11.38
N SER A 56 -5.68 6.48 -12.25
CA SER A 56 -5.92 6.16 -13.67
C SER A 56 -6.44 4.74 -13.90
N ASP A 57 -6.23 3.83 -12.95
CA ASP A 57 -6.55 2.41 -13.09
C ASP A 57 -7.61 1.94 -12.09
N MET A 58 -7.68 2.58 -10.93
CA MET A 58 -8.62 2.22 -9.86
C MET A 58 -9.16 3.46 -9.16
N THR A 59 -10.36 3.36 -8.58
CA THR A 59 -10.92 4.46 -7.80
C THR A 59 -10.15 4.61 -6.50
N THR A 60 -9.53 5.77 -6.31
CA THR A 60 -8.83 6.16 -5.07
C THR A 60 -9.47 7.43 -4.50
N PRO A 61 -9.37 7.70 -3.20
CA PRO A 61 -9.79 8.98 -2.64
C PRO A 61 -9.07 10.16 -3.32
N LYS A 62 -9.79 11.22 -3.61
CA LYS A 62 -9.19 12.43 -4.16
C LYS A 62 -8.25 13.06 -3.15
N VAL A 63 -7.02 13.34 -3.56
CA VAL A 63 -6.05 14.09 -2.76
C VAL A 63 -6.41 15.57 -2.79
N LEU A 64 -6.72 16.13 -1.62
CA LEU A 64 -7.11 17.55 -1.42
C LEU A 64 -5.93 18.43 -1.03
N GLY A 65 -4.90 17.83 -0.44
CA GLY A 65 -3.67 18.50 -0.06
C GLY A 65 -2.74 17.57 0.71
N PHE A 66 -1.46 17.89 0.69
CA PHE A 66 -0.46 17.09 1.43
C PHE A 66 0.75 17.93 1.81
N SER A 67 1.47 17.46 2.81
CA SER A 67 2.77 17.96 3.25
C SER A 67 3.55 16.84 3.94
N GLU A 68 4.75 17.17 4.42
CA GLU A 68 5.55 16.23 5.23
C GLU A 68 4.90 15.85 6.56
N TYR A 69 3.82 16.53 6.97
CA TYR A 69 3.12 16.32 8.24
C TYR A 69 1.69 15.86 8.09
N CYS A 70 1.06 16.11 6.95
CA CYS A 70 -0.34 15.75 6.76
C CYS A 70 -0.67 15.35 5.33
N LEU A 71 -1.72 14.52 5.21
CA LEU A 71 -2.38 14.15 3.98
C LEU A 71 -3.89 14.35 4.16
N LEU A 72 -4.49 15.13 3.24
CA LEU A 72 -5.91 15.44 3.22
C LEU A 72 -6.55 14.76 2.02
N LEU A 73 -7.53 13.92 2.29
CA LEU A 73 -8.27 13.15 1.29
C LEU A 73 -9.75 13.49 1.38
N GLU A 74 -10.48 13.32 0.29
CA GLU A 74 -11.93 13.35 0.37
C GLU A 74 -12.44 12.31 1.35
N TRP A 75 -13.54 12.62 2.03
CA TRP A 75 -14.22 11.67 2.89
C TRP A 75 -15.06 10.73 2.04
N ILE A 76 -14.91 9.43 2.25
CA ILE A 76 -15.70 8.40 1.57
C ILE A 76 -16.77 7.88 2.54
N ASP A 77 -18.02 7.99 2.13
CA ASP A 77 -19.12 7.34 2.84
C ASP A 77 -19.16 5.86 2.46
N THR A 78 -19.07 5.01 3.47
CA THR A 78 -19.08 3.55 3.27
C THR A 78 -20.51 3.05 3.04
N ASN A 79 -20.67 2.07 2.15
CA ASN A 79 -21.91 1.34 1.98
C ASN A 79 -21.67 -0.15 2.23
N HIS A 80 -22.07 -0.61 3.41
CA HIS A 80 -21.85 -2.00 3.85
C HIS A 80 -22.73 -3.03 3.12
N THR A 81 -23.69 -2.60 2.34
CA THR A 81 -24.61 -3.51 1.59
C THR A 81 -24.06 -3.91 0.22
N ASN A 82 -23.10 -3.17 -0.31
CA ASN A 82 -22.55 -3.46 -1.62
C ASN A 82 -21.43 -4.49 -1.52
N ASN A 83 -21.43 -5.45 -2.46
CA ASN A 83 -20.36 -6.40 -2.65
C ASN A 83 -19.74 -6.16 -4.03
N HIS A 84 -18.52 -5.64 -4.07
CA HIS A 84 -17.79 -5.30 -5.29
C HIS A 84 -16.69 -6.32 -5.63
N GLN A 85 -16.75 -7.55 -5.11
CA GLN A 85 -15.63 -8.50 -5.18
C GLN A 85 -15.15 -8.76 -6.62
N ALA A 86 -16.06 -9.07 -7.54
CA ALA A 86 -15.69 -9.27 -8.94
C ALA A 86 -15.10 -8.00 -9.61
N GLU A 87 -15.56 -6.83 -9.21
CA GLU A 87 -15.03 -5.55 -9.70
C GLU A 87 -13.63 -5.28 -9.16
N ILE A 88 -13.39 -5.55 -7.87
CA ILE A 88 -12.06 -5.43 -7.25
C ILE A 88 -11.06 -6.30 -8.00
N GLY A 89 -11.40 -7.56 -8.29
CA GLY A 89 -10.55 -8.48 -9.06
C GLY A 89 -10.22 -7.95 -10.46
N LYS A 90 -11.23 -7.47 -11.19
CA LYS A 90 -11.04 -6.88 -12.53
C LYS A 90 -10.17 -5.63 -12.52
N VAL A 91 -10.38 -4.74 -11.56
CA VAL A 91 -9.58 -3.52 -11.39
C VAL A 91 -8.13 -3.86 -11.09
N LEU A 92 -7.88 -4.81 -10.18
CA LEU A 92 -6.55 -5.27 -9.86
C LEU A 92 -5.85 -5.91 -11.08
N ALA A 93 -6.56 -6.78 -11.80
CA ALA A 93 -6.03 -7.40 -13.02
C ALA A 93 -5.66 -6.36 -14.09
N ASN A 94 -6.40 -5.26 -14.20
CA ASN A 94 -6.07 -4.16 -15.11
C ASN A 94 -4.85 -3.37 -14.62
N LEU A 95 -4.75 -3.05 -13.34
CA LEU A 95 -3.55 -2.42 -12.77
C LEU A 95 -2.29 -3.24 -13.08
N HIS A 96 -2.35 -4.55 -12.90
CA HIS A 96 -1.22 -5.44 -13.14
C HIS A 96 -0.76 -5.52 -14.61
N LYS A 97 -1.53 -5.01 -15.57
CA LYS A 97 -1.10 -4.84 -16.98
C LYS A 97 -0.14 -3.67 -17.17
N ARG A 98 -0.04 -2.76 -16.20
CA ARG A 98 0.98 -1.71 -16.20
C ARG A 98 2.31 -2.32 -15.80
N THR A 99 3.19 -2.49 -16.77
CA THR A 99 4.49 -3.15 -16.57
C THR A 99 5.65 -2.17 -16.65
N ASN A 100 6.79 -2.58 -16.10
CA ASN A 100 8.06 -1.88 -16.18
C ASN A 100 9.15 -2.86 -16.64
N GLN A 101 10.33 -2.32 -16.92
CA GLN A 101 11.52 -3.11 -17.26
C GLN A 101 12.20 -3.67 -16.00
N TYR A 102 12.12 -2.98 -14.85
CA TYR A 102 12.83 -3.27 -13.63
C TYR A 102 11.88 -3.38 -12.44
N PHE A 103 12.23 -4.25 -11.49
CA PHE A 103 11.57 -4.33 -10.18
C PHE A 103 11.99 -3.17 -9.28
N GLY A 104 11.08 -2.78 -8.37
CA GLY A 104 11.29 -1.70 -7.42
C GLY A 104 10.50 -0.45 -7.76
N PHE A 105 10.92 0.68 -7.22
CA PHE A 105 10.29 1.97 -7.44
C PHE A 105 11.31 3.10 -7.40
N ASN A 106 10.90 4.33 -7.73
CA ASN A 106 11.79 5.49 -7.74
C ASN A 106 12.01 6.13 -6.36
N TYR A 107 11.33 5.63 -5.33
CA TYR A 107 11.55 5.97 -3.92
C TYR A 107 11.21 4.79 -3.02
N ASP A 108 11.73 4.79 -1.80
CA ASP A 108 11.33 3.88 -0.74
C ASP A 108 10.03 4.39 -0.10
N ASN A 109 9.15 3.46 0.27
CA ASN A 109 7.90 3.78 0.95
C ASN A 109 7.74 2.93 2.24
N THR A 110 6.54 2.77 2.76
CA THR A 110 6.29 2.02 3.99
C THR A 110 5.03 1.16 3.86
N ILE A 111 5.03 0.02 4.56
CA ILE A 111 3.83 -0.75 4.87
C ILE A 111 3.60 -0.60 6.37
N GLY A 112 2.55 0.15 6.75
CA GLY A 112 2.41 0.60 8.14
C GLY A 112 3.65 1.39 8.58
N GLU A 113 4.30 0.96 9.68
CA GLU A 113 5.52 1.57 10.21
C GLU A 113 6.81 0.97 9.62
N MET A 114 6.70 -0.09 8.83
CA MET A 114 7.85 -0.81 8.31
C MET A 114 8.33 -0.22 6.99
N PRO A 115 9.63 0.15 6.87
CA PRO A 115 10.18 0.62 5.61
C PRO A 115 10.13 -0.49 4.55
N GLN A 116 9.75 -0.11 3.34
CA GLN A 116 9.75 -0.93 2.14
C GLN A 116 10.77 -0.37 1.16
N TYR A 117 11.92 -1.01 1.08
CA TYR A 117 13.01 -0.60 0.19
C TYR A 117 12.71 -1.01 -1.25
N ASN A 118 12.92 -0.10 -2.19
CA ASN A 118 12.50 -0.24 -3.58
C ASN A 118 13.65 -0.19 -4.60
N ALA A 119 14.88 -0.49 -4.16
CA ALA A 119 16.04 -0.58 -5.05
C ALA A 119 16.26 0.67 -5.92
N ILE A 120 16.16 1.85 -5.32
CA ILE A 120 16.24 3.14 -6.03
C ILE A 120 17.48 3.19 -6.93
N ASN A 121 17.27 3.57 -8.20
CA ASN A 121 18.32 3.67 -9.23
C ASN A 121 19.04 2.35 -9.55
N GLN A 122 18.46 1.20 -9.23
CA GLN A 122 18.99 -0.11 -9.59
C GLN A 122 18.17 -0.76 -10.70
N LEU A 123 18.85 -1.45 -11.61
CA LEU A 123 18.23 -2.07 -12.79
C LEU A 123 17.99 -3.57 -12.52
N ILE A 124 17.13 -3.88 -11.54
CA ILE A 124 16.89 -5.25 -11.12
C ILE A 124 15.85 -5.91 -12.03
N THR A 125 16.25 -7.01 -12.67
CA THR A 125 15.40 -7.81 -13.58
C THR A 125 15.01 -9.17 -13.03
N SER A 126 15.58 -9.59 -11.90
CA SER A 126 15.24 -10.86 -11.24
C SER A 126 14.29 -10.63 -10.08
N TRP A 127 13.09 -11.25 -10.16
CA TRP A 127 12.11 -11.18 -9.07
C TRP A 127 12.59 -11.88 -7.81
N SER A 128 13.17 -13.08 -7.93
CA SER A 128 13.67 -13.81 -6.75
C SER A 128 14.76 -13.03 -6.00
N PHE A 129 15.65 -12.36 -6.75
CA PHE A 129 16.67 -11.48 -6.15
C PHE A 129 16.02 -10.28 -5.45
N PHE A 130 15.12 -9.56 -6.13
CA PHE A 130 14.44 -8.39 -5.56
C PHE A 130 13.67 -8.77 -4.30
N PHE A 131 12.86 -9.83 -4.36
CA PHE A 131 12.04 -10.28 -3.24
C PHE A 131 12.89 -10.72 -2.05
N TRP A 132 14.01 -11.42 -2.31
CA TRP A 132 14.93 -11.79 -1.26
C TRP A 132 15.60 -10.57 -0.61
N GLU A 133 16.25 -9.70 -1.37
CA GLU A 133 17.10 -8.63 -0.82
C GLU A 133 16.26 -7.50 -0.20
N TYR A 134 15.14 -7.10 -0.87
CA TYR A 134 14.36 -5.90 -0.51
C TYR A 134 13.07 -6.21 0.26
N ARG A 135 12.70 -7.47 0.42
CA ARG A 135 11.51 -7.87 1.19
C ARG A 135 11.89 -8.81 2.33
N LEU A 136 12.28 -10.05 2.04
CA LEU A 136 12.48 -11.06 3.07
C LEU A 136 13.71 -10.84 3.94
N LEU A 137 14.88 -10.61 3.36
CA LEU A 137 16.13 -10.48 4.14
C LEU A 137 16.06 -9.30 5.12
N PHE A 138 15.44 -8.20 4.70
CA PHE A 138 15.20 -7.06 5.59
C PHE A 138 14.35 -7.48 6.79
N GLN A 139 13.20 -8.15 6.56
CA GLN A 139 12.29 -8.61 7.60
C GLN A 139 12.96 -9.61 8.55
N ILE A 140 13.74 -10.55 8.01
CA ILE A 140 14.50 -11.53 8.79
C ILE A 140 15.53 -10.84 9.70
N LYS A 141 16.28 -9.86 9.16
CA LYS A 141 17.25 -9.06 9.95
C LYS A 141 16.56 -8.20 11.01
N TYR A 142 15.41 -7.61 10.67
CA TYR A 142 14.61 -6.83 11.60
C TYR A 142 14.10 -7.71 12.75
N ALA A 143 13.55 -8.88 12.45
CA ALA A 143 13.07 -9.83 13.45
C ALA A 143 14.19 -10.28 14.40
N LEU A 144 15.40 -10.55 13.88
CA LEU A 144 16.56 -10.88 14.72
C LEU A 144 16.96 -9.70 15.62
N LYS A 145 17.08 -8.50 15.05
CA LYS A 145 17.44 -7.28 15.79
C LYS A 145 16.50 -7.00 16.96
N ASN A 146 15.20 -7.22 16.73
CA ASN A 146 14.15 -7.02 17.74
C ASN A 146 13.90 -8.25 18.62
N LYS A 147 14.76 -9.28 18.54
CA LYS A 147 14.67 -10.51 19.35
C LYS A 147 13.35 -11.29 19.17
N LEU A 148 12.69 -11.14 18.01
CA LEU A 148 11.48 -11.89 17.63
C LEU A 148 11.82 -13.31 17.16
N ILE A 149 13.05 -13.54 16.73
CA ILE A 149 13.60 -14.84 16.37
C ILE A 149 14.97 -15.05 17.01
N SER A 150 15.33 -16.31 17.23
CA SER A 150 16.66 -16.71 17.72
C SER A 150 17.70 -16.72 16.60
N HIS A 151 18.99 -16.70 16.95
CA HIS A 151 20.08 -16.89 15.98
C HIS A 151 20.02 -18.23 15.24
N LYS A 152 19.45 -19.27 15.85
CA LYS A 152 19.25 -20.59 15.21
C LYS A 152 18.18 -20.49 14.12
N GLU A 153 17.08 -19.82 14.39
CA GLU A 153 16.01 -19.58 13.40
C GLU A 153 16.48 -18.67 12.29
N TYR A 154 17.20 -17.59 12.62
CA TYR A 154 17.82 -16.72 11.63
C TYR A 154 18.67 -17.50 10.62
N LYS A 155 19.58 -18.38 11.10
CA LYS A 155 20.40 -19.22 10.21
C LYS A 155 19.56 -20.13 9.33
N LYS A 156 18.48 -20.71 9.85
CA LYS A 156 17.54 -21.54 9.05
C LYS A 156 16.83 -20.71 7.99
N LEU A 157 16.38 -19.50 8.32
CA LEU A 157 15.68 -18.62 7.39
C LEU A 157 16.59 -18.18 6.24
N LEU A 158 17.89 -17.98 6.47
CA LEU A 158 18.83 -17.67 5.40
C LEU A 158 18.92 -18.75 4.32
N LEU A 159 18.66 -20.02 4.68
CA LEU A 159 18.67 -21.15 3.72
C LEU A 159 17.49 -21.12 2.73
N ILE A 160 16.48 -20.29 3.00
CA ILE A 160 15.33 -20.15 2.09
C ILE A 160 15.74 -19.51 0.76
N LYS A 161 16.81 -18.70 0.74
CA LYS A 161 17.28 -18.00 -0.46
C LYS A 161 17.37 -18.92 -1.69
N SER A 162 18.09 -20.04 -1.56
CA SER A 162 18.28 -21.00 -2.66
C SER A 162 16.97 -21.67 -3.10
N LYS A 163 16.01 -21.85 -2.19
CA LYS A 163 14.69 -22.38 -2.52
C LYS A 163 13.84 -21.35 -3.27
N LEU A 164 13.92 -20.09 -2.91
CA LEU A 164 13.17 -19.02 -3.60
C LEU A 164 13.58 -18.88 -5.05
N GLU A 165 14.85 -19.02 -5.38
CA GLU A 165 15.34 -18.97 -6.76
C GLU A 165 14.71 -20.05 -7.65
N ASN A 166 14.34 -21.20 -7.06
CA ASN A 166 13.67 -22.29 -7.75
C ASN A 166 12.13 -22.19 -7.74
N LEU A 167 11.55 -21.53 -6.75
CA LEU A 167 10.10 -21.40 -6.59
C LEU A 167 9.52 -20.18 -7.29
N LEU A 168 10.27 -19.08 -7.31
CA LEU A 168 9.80 -17.82 -7.89
C LEU A 168 10.23 -17.72 -9.35
N SER A 169 9.26 -17.50 -10.23
CA SER A 169 9.55 -17.26 -11.65
C SER A 169 10.30 -15.97 -11.85
N ASN A 170 11.38 -16.00 -12.64
CA ASN A 170 12.13 -14.82 -13.07
C ASN A 170 11.78 -14.37 -14.51
N SER A 171 10.95 -15.14 -15.23
CA SER A 171 10.53 -14.84 -16.61
C SER A 171 9.25 -13.99 -16.68
N ILE A 172 9.05 -13.13 -15.70
CA ILE A 172 7.90 -12.23 -15.62
C ILE A 172 8.33 -10.79 -15.79
N LYS A 173 7.41 -9.99 -16.33
CA LYS A 173 7.56 -8.53 -16.32
C LYS A 173 7.10 -7.96 -14.99
N PRO A 174 7.82 -7.00 -14.39
CA PRO A 174 7.37 -6.29 -13.21
C PRO A 174 6.04 -5.58 -13.48
N SER A 175 5.02 -5.85 -12.68
CA SER A 175 3.70 -5.21 -12.71
C SER A 175 3.61 -4.13 -11.65
N LEU A 176 2.91 -3.03 -11.93
CA LEU A 176 2.57 -2.05 -10.91
C LEU A 176 1.61 -2.67 -9.90
N LEU A 177 1.97 -2.63 -8.63
CA LEU A 177 1.20 -3.19 -7.53
C LEU A 177 0.53 -2.09 -6.70
N HIS A 178 -0.58 -2.43 -6.06
CA HIS A 178 -1.12 -1.67 -4.93
C HIS A 178 -0.11 -1.68 -3.77
N GLY A 179 0.52 -2.83 -3.54
CA GLY A 179 1.63 -3.04 -2.62
C GLY A 179 1.24 -3.30 -1.17
N ASP A 180 -0.01 -3.01 -0.78
CA ASP A 180 -0.57 -3.35 0.53
C ASP A 180 -2.06 -3.75 0.40
N LEU A 181 -2.38 -4.67 -0.53
CA LEU A 181 -3.75 -5.06 -0.82
C LEU A 181 -4.28 -6.13 0.12
N TRP A 182 -5.02 -5.71 1.13
CA TRP A 182 -5.84 -6.56 1.98
C TRP A 182 -7.22 -5.94 2.16
N SER A 183 -8.19 -6.67 2.71
CA SER A 183 -9.60 -6.23 2.74
C SER A 183 -9.82 -4.91 3.49
N GLY A 184 -8.95 -4.56 4.45
CA GLY A 184 -9.01 -3.28 5.16
C GLY A 184 -8.60 -2.07 4.32
N ASN A 185 -7.90 -2.29 3.20
CA ASN A 185 -7.47 -1.24 2.28
C ASN A 185 -8.40 -1.10 1.06
N VAL A 186 -9.58 -1.73 1.11
CA VAL A 186 -10.64 -1.56 0.11
C VAL A 186 -11.93 -1.14 0.80
N ILE A 187 -12.43 0.04 0.49
CA ILE A 187 -13.70 0.56 0.99
C ILE A 187 -14.80 0.21 -0.02
N ASN A 188 -15.91 -0.40 0.47
CA ASN A 188 -17.11 -0.55 -0.33
C ASN A 188 -17.81 0.81 -0.46
N GLY A 189 -17.55 1.51 -1.55
CA GLY A 189 -18.22 2.75 -1.91
C GLY A 189 -19.62 2.50 -2.44
N LYS A 190 -20.37 3.59 -2.67
CA LYS A 190 -21.75 3.51 -3.18
C LYS A 190 -21.80 2.89 -4.58
N ASN A 191 -20.87 3.24 -5.46
CA ASN A 191 -20.93 2.88 -6.88
C ASN A 191 -19.78 1.94 -7.29
N SER A 192 -18.67 1.93 -6.58
CA SER A 192 -17.47 1.17 -6.92
C SER A 192 -16.61 0.90 -5.67
N PRO A 193 -15.71 -0.10 -5.70
CA PRO A 193 -14.69 -0.25 -4.67
C PRO A 193 -13.72 0.93 -4.74
N ILE A 194 -13.22 1.35 -3.57
CA ILE A 194 -12.27 2.47 -3.43
C ILE A 194 -11.05 1.95 -2.70
N PHE A 195 -9.89 2.09 -3.35
CA PHE A 195 -8.61 1.58 -2.86
C PHE A 195 -7.87 2.67 -2.10
N ILE A 196 -7.38 2.32 -0.92
CA ILE A 196 -6.71 3.25 0.02
C ILE A 196 -5.40 2.65 0.53
N ASP A 197 -4.58 3.47 1.17
CA ASP A 197 -3.38 3.04 1.91
C ASP A 197 -2.41 2.20 1.07
N THR A 198 -2.03 2.77 -0.05
CA THR A 198 -1.15 2.17 -1.04
C THR A 198 0.33 2.14 -0.58
N SER A 199 1.09 1.18 -1.12
CA SER A 199 2.54 1.06 -0.94
C SER A 199 3.17 0.57 -2.26
N CYS A 200 3.01 1.40 -3.31
CA CYS A 200 3.25 1.03 -4.69
C CYS A 200 4.71 0.66 -4.99
N TYR A 201 4.88 -0.34 -5.83
CA TYR A 201 6.14 -0.67 -6.50
C TYR A 201 5.88 -1.57 -7.70
N TYR A 202 6.87 -1.72 -8.56
CA TYR A 202 6.85 -2.73 -9.61
C TYR A 202 7.36 -4.05 -9.07
N GLY A 203 6.46 -5.04 -8.96
CA GLY A 203 6.72 -6.37 -8.41
C GLY A 203 6.08 -7.48 -9.23
N HIS A 204 6.08 -8.69 -8.70
CA HIS A 204 5.29 -9.79 -9.23
C HIS A 204 3.82 -9.58 -8.86
N SER A 205 2.92 -9.65 -9.83
CA SER A 205 1.47 -9.46 -9.61
C SER A 205 0.89 -10.35 -8.49
N GLU A 206 1.42 -11.57 -8.34
CA GLU A 206 1.03 -12.48 -7.26
C GLU A 206 1.35 -11.94 -5.84
N ALA A 207 2.18 -10.92 -5.70
CA ALA A 207 2.46 -10.35 -4.38
C ALA A 207 1.23 -9.65 -3.78
N ASP A 208 0.45 -8.92 -4.59
CA ASP A 208 -0.84 -8.38 -4.14
C ASP A 208 -1.84 -9.51 -3.84
N LEU A 209 -1.94 -10.53 -4.70
CA LEU A 209 -2.81 -11.68 -4.48
C LEU A 209 -2.44 -12.44 -3.19
N ALA A 210 -1.15 -12.61 -2.90
CA ALA A 210 -0.71 -13.27 -1.68
C ALA A 210 -1.20 -12.54 -0.42
N LEU A 211 -1.22 -11.19 -0.41
CA LEU A 211 -1.77 -10.41 0.70
C LEU A 211 -3.27 -10.65 0.88
N THR A 212 -4.04 -10.76 -0.22
CA THR A 212 -5.48 -11.05 -0.14
C THR A 212 -5.76 -12.42 0.49
N TYR A 213 -4.93 -13.43 0.20
CA TYR A 213 -5.02 -14.75 0.83
C TYR A 213 -4.57 -14.73 2.29
N MET A 214 -3.49 -14.01 2.59
CA MET A 214 -2.89 -14.00 3.93
C MET A 214 -3.82 -13.35 4.97
N PHE A 215 -4.49 -12.26 4.60
CA PHE A 215 -5.36 -11.51 5.50
C PHE A 215 -6.86 -11.83 5.30
N GLY A 216 -7.23 -12.48 4.20
CA GLY A 216 -8.61 -12.83 3.89
C GLY A 216 -9.52 -11.63 3.55
N GLY A 217 -10.83 -11.87 3.57
CA GLY A 217 -11.85 -10.85 3.33
C GLY A 217 -12.22 -10.67 1.85
N PHE A 218 -11.67 -11.50 0.96
CA PHE A 218 -12.04 -11.61 -0.44
C PHE A 218 -12.71 -12.96 -0.71
N ASP A 219 -13.71 -12.98 -1.56
CA ASP A 219 -14.48 -14.18 -1.90
C ASP A 219 -14.10 -14.75 -3.29
N ASN A 220 -14.77 -15.83 -3.67
CA ASN A 220 -14.51 -16.49 -4.95
C ASN A 220 -14.76 -15.60 -6.16
N ASP A 221 -15.60 -14.58 -6.07
CA ASP A 221 -15.90 -13.70 -7.20
C ASP A 221 -14.73 -12.74 -7.48
N PHE A 222 -13.94 -12.39 -6.46
CA PHE A 222 -12.70 -11.65 -6.64
C PHE A 222 -11.66 -12.44 -7.42
N TYR A 223 -11.55 -13.77 -7.19
CA TYR A 223 -10.49 -14.62 -7.78
C TYR A 223 -10.84 -15.20 -9.17
N LYS A 224 -12.03 -14.92 -9.72
CA LYS A 224 -12.48 -15.36 -11.07
C LYS A 224 -12.00 -14.41 -12.15
#